data_1eacd42ffc1f1dea28d845aa518be880
#
_entry.id   1eacd42ffc1f1dea28d845aa518be880
#
_cell.length_a   1.000
_cell.length_b   1.000
_cell.length_c   1.000
_cell.angle_alpha   90.00
_cell.angle_beta   90.00
_cell.angle_gamma   90.00
#
_symmetry.space_group_name_H-M   'P 1'
#
loop_
_entity.id
_entity.type
_entity.pdbx_description
1 polymer ?
#
loop_
_entity_poly.entity_id
_entity_poly.type
_entity_poly.pdbx_seq_one_letter_code
_entity_poly.pdbx_strand_id
1 'polypeptide(L)'
;MRRSMLFVPGNNPKMMTSCGFFGADAIIFDLEDAVSPDEKDAARILVKYAVTNVERCRSEIIVRVNAADTPLFAQDLEAIVPQRPDYIMLPKTASRQTVCGCDAAIGEIERRCGMEPGTIGLIALIETALGVENAFEIATASPRVRALFLGAEDLSADLHCSRTKESLEILYARTRLVTAAHAAGIDVYDTPFTDVNDDEGIEADSRLARSLGFTGKASISPRHLEAINRCFSPSQAETDYAREVLAAIEDAKRCGKGAVALRGKMIDAPIAARARQTLAAAEEILAEGGTLQ
;
A
#
# COMPACT_ATOMS: atom_id res chain seq x y z
N MET A 1 1.24 9.58 -4.38
CA MET A 1 1.89 8.75 -3.31
C MET A 1 0.84 8.17 -2.38
N ARG A 2 0.92 6.89 -1.95
CA ARG A 2 -0.07 6.24 -1.06
C ARG A 2 0.54 6.02 0.33
N ARG A 3 0.40 7.00 1.22
CA ARG A 3 0.92 6.93 2.60
C ARG A 3 0.00 6.10 3.49
N SER A 4 -1.32 6.33 3.36
CA SER A 4 -2.32 5.67 4.19
C SER A 4 -3.43 5.03 3.36
N MET A 5 -3.86 3.83 3.79
CA MET A 5 -4.93 3.08 3.15
C MET A 5 -5.94 2.66 4.20
N LEU A 6 -7.19 3.15 4.07
CA LEU A 6 -8.25 2.88 5.03
C LEU A 6 -9.09 1.68 4.60
N PHE A 7 -9.12 0.64 5.42
CA PHE A 7 -10.08 -0.45 5.26
C PHE A 7 -11.50 -0.03 5.64
N VAL A 8 -12.45 -0.36 4.78
CA VAL A 8 -13.88 -0.09 4.96
C VAL A 8 -14.65 -1.38 4.66
N PRO A 9 -15.35 -1.98 5.65
CA PRO A 9 -16.15 -3.18 5.43
C PRO A 9 -17.20 -2.99 4.35
N GLY A 10 -17.27 -3.95 3.40
CA GLY A 10 -18.16 -3.90 2.24
C GLY A 10 -19.66 -4.02 2.55
N ASN A 11 -19.99 -4.38 3.77
CA ASN A 11 -21.37 -4.46 4.26
C ASN A 11 -21.79 -3.26 5.13
N ASN A 12 -20.97 -2.19 5.20
CA ASN A 12 -21.26 -1.01 6.06
C ASN A 12 -21.45 0.27 5.23
N PRO A 13 -22.67 0.54 4.76
CA PRO A 13 -22.95 1.71 3.91
C PRO A 13 -22.68 3.04 4.62
N LYS A 14 -22.83 3.12 5.95
CA LYS A 14 -22.53 4.33 6.72
C LYS A 14 -21.04 4.69 6.66
N MET A 15 -20.15 3.71 6.80
CA MET A 15 -18.70 3.93 6.66
C MET A 15 -18.33 4.27 5.22
N MET A 16 -18.94 3.61 4.23
CA MET A 16 -18.69 3.87 2.82
C MET A 16 -19.00 5.32 2.42
N THR A 17 -20.12 5.87 2.86
CA THR A 17 -20.54 7.24 2.49
C THR A 17 -19.65 8.33 3.09
N SER A 18 -18.89 8.04 4.14
CA SER A 18 -18.05 9.03 4.83
C SER A 18 -16.55 8.83 4.61
N CYS A 19 -16.10 7.68 4.04
CA CYS A 19 -14.69 7.31 4.02
C CYS A 19 -13.79 8.29 3.25
N GLY A 20 -14.28 8.91 2.18
CA GLY A 20 -13.50 9.88 1.39
C GLY A 20 -13.15 11.18 2.13
N PHE A 21 -13.88 11.50 3.18
CA PHE A 21 -13.63 12.72 3.97
C PHE A 21 -12.58 12.57 5.07
N PHE A 22 -12.09 11.36 5.31
CA PHE A 22 -11.12 11.10 6.38
C PHE A 22 -9.66 11.38 6.00
N GLY A 23 -9.39 11.69 4.72
CA GLY A 23 -8.05 12.07 4.26
C GLY A 23 -7.07 10.90 4.10
N ALA A 24 -7.57 9.68 3.88
CA ALA A 24 -6.76 8.56 3.42
C ALA A 24 -6.32 8.78 1.96
N ASP A 25 -5.10 8.39 1.61
CA ASP A 25 -4.65 8.43 0.21
C ASP A 25 -5.31 7.33 -0.63
N ALA A 26 -5.72 6.21 0.00
CA ALA A 26 -6.52 5.19 -0.64
C ALA A 26 -7.59 4.61 0.31
N ILE A 27 -8.70 4.15 -0.27
CA ILE A 27 -9.81 3.47 0.42
C ILE A 27 -9.83 2.03 -0.07
N ILE A 28 -9.85 1.07 0.86
CA ILE A 28 -9.96 -0.35 0.57
C ILE A 28 -11.36 -0.81 0.95
N PHE A 29 -12.25 -0.99 -0.02
CA PHE A 29 -13.52 -1.68 0.22
C PHE A 29 -13.27 -3.17 0.34
N ASP A 30 -13.68 -3.74 1.46
CA ASP A 30 -13.38 -5.12 1.79
C ASP A 30 -14.58 -6.03 1.54
N LEU A 31 -14.40 -7.06 0.70
CA LEU A 31 -15.37 -8.12 0.47
C LEU A 31 -15.00 -9.44 1.16
N GLU A 32 -13.81 -9.47 1.80
CA GLU A 32 -13.27 -10.68 2.41
C GLU A 32 -13.54 -10.73 3.92
N ASP A 33 -12.54 -10.71 4.77
CA ASP A 33 -12.64 -11.05 6.20
C ASP A 33 -13.53 -10.11 7.03
N ALA A 34 -13.66 -8.84 6.64
CA ALA A 34 -14.57 -7.92 7.34
C ALA A 34 -16.06 -8.15 7.05
N VAL A 35 -16.40 -9.10 6.18
CA VAL A 35 -17.78 -9.41 5.79
C VAL A 35 -18.11 -10.85 6.13
N SER A 36 -19.19 -11.07 6.90
CA SER A 36 -19.64 -12.42 7.25
C SER A 36 -20.09 -13.20 5.99
N PRO A 37 -20.00 -14.55 6.00
CA PRO A 37 -20.38 -15.37 4.86
C PRO A 37 -21.79 -15.09 4.33
N ASP A 38 -22.74 -14.86 5.23
CA ASP A 38 -24.16 -14.62 4.89
C ASP A 38 -24.42 -13.25 4.24
N GLU A 39 -23.47 -12.31 4.36
CA GLU A 39 -23.58 -10.96 3.82
C GLU A 39 -22.74 -10.71 2.56
N LYS A 40 -21.99 -11.69 2.10
CA LYS A 40 -21.07 -11.56 0.94
C LYS A 40 -21.76 -11.02 -0.32
N ASP A 41 -22.94 -11.52 -0.65
CA ASP A 41 -23.68 -11.07 -1.83
C ASP A 41 -24.19 -9.64 -1.68
N ALA A 42 -24.70 -9.29 -0.51
CA ALA A 42 -25.15 -7.92 -0.22
C ALA A 42 -23.97 -6.93 -0.24
N ALA A 43 -22.83 -7.30 0.36
CA ALA A 43 -21.61 -6.51 0.35
C ALA A 43 -21.09 -6.28 -1.07
N ARG A 44 -21.08 -7.31 -1.92
CA ARG A 44 -20.67 -7.21 -3.34
C ARG A 44 -21.51 -6.17 -4.08
N ILE A 45 -22.82 -6.17 -3.86
CA ILE A 45 -23.73 -5.20 -4.47
C ILE A 45 -23.44 -3.78 -3.94
N LEU A 46 -23.26 -3.62 -2.63
CA LEU A 46 -22.94 -2.33 -2.02
C LEU A 46 -21.62 -1.78 -2.55
N VAL A 47 -20.55 -2.57 -2.55
CA VAL A 47 -19.22 -2.17 -3.05
C VAL A 47 -19.26 -1.86 -4.54
N LYS A 48 -19.99 -2.64 -5.35
CA LYS A 48 -20.20 -2.34 -6.77
C LYS A 48 -20.68 -0.91 -6.98
N TYR A 49 -21.67 -0.46 -6.22
CA TYR A 49 -22.18 0.91 -6.33
C TYR A 49 -21.27 1.93 -5.63
N ALA A 50 -20.59 1.55 -4.55
CA ALA A 50 -19.69 2.45 -3.83
C ALA A 50 -18.50 2.89 -4.70
N VAL A 51 -17.89 2.00 -5.47
CA VAL A 51 -16.75 2.30 -6.36
C VAL A 51 -17.00 3.51 -7.26
N THR A 52 -18.23 3.67 -7.76
CA THR A 52 -18.59 4.74 -8.72
C THR A 52 -19.31 5.92 -8.11
N ASN A 53 -19.94 5.77 -6.93
CA ASN A 53 -20.87 6.78 -6.40
C ASN A 53 -20.42 7.40 -5.06
N VAL A 54 -19.46 6.81 -4.36
CA VAL A 54 -18.95 7.38 -3.12
C VAL A 54 -18.06 8.58 -3.44
N GLU A 55 -18.25 9.67 -2.68
CA GLU A 55 -17.31 10.80 -2.73
C GLU A 55 -15.96 10.35 -2.20
N ARG A 56 -15.00 10.20 -3.09
CA ARG A 56 -13.64 9.73 -2.78
C ARG A 56 -12.64 10.85 -2.59
N CYS A 57 -13.07 12.11 -2.84
CA CYS A 57 -12.17 13.25 -2.88
C CYS A 57 -10.98 12.97 -3.79
N ARG A 58 -9.79 12.80 -3.22
CA ARG A 58 -8.55 12.44 -3.92
C ARG A 58 -8.07 11.00 -3.65
N SER A 59 -8.83 10.22 -2.88
CA SER A 59 -8.45 8.85 -2.55
C SER A 59 -8.56 7.92 -3.75
N GLU A 60 -7.60 7.03 -3.94
CA GLU A 60 -7.73 5.91 -4.86
C GLU A 60 -8.66 4.86 -4.27
N ILE A 61 -9.37 4.14 -5.13
CA ILE A 61 -10.28 3.06 -4.74
C ILE A 61 -9.65 1.71 -5.00
N ILE A 62 -9.50 0.95 -3.93
CA ILE A 62 -9.02 -0.43 -3.93
C ILE A 62 -10.20 -1.31 -3.50
N VAL A 63 -10.36 -2.48 -4.11
CA VAL A 63 -11.32 -3.47 -3.63
C VAL A 63 -10.58 -4.76 -3.28
N ARG A 64 -10.65 -5.17 -2.01
CA ARG A 64 -10.18 -6.49 -1.59
C ARG A 64 -11.29 -7.50 -1.89
N VAL A 65 -11.03 -8.36 -2.86
CA VAL A 65 -11.93 -9.45 -3.27
C VAL A 65 -11.74 -10.68 -2.38
N ASN A 66 -12.65 -11.64 -2.46
CA ASN A 66 -12.45 -12.93 -1.78
C ASN A 66 -11.28 -13.71 -2.40
N ALA A 67 -10.69 -14.65 -1.65
CA ALA A 67 -9.52 -15.40 -2.07
C ALA A 67 -9.78 -16.22 -3.36
N ALA A 68 -8.74 -16.36 -4.18
CA ALA A 68 -8.81 -16.93 -5.53
C ALA A 68 -9.24 -18.41 -5.58
N ASP A 69 -9.13 -19.13 -4.49
CA ASP A 69 -9.55 -20.52 -4.32
C ASP A 69 -11.02 -20.66 -3.88
N THR A 70 -11.74 -19.55 -3.72
CA THR A 70 -13.16 -19.54 -3.34
C THR A 70 -14.07 -19.33 -4.56
N PRO A 71 -15.31 -19.85 -4.54
CA PRO A 71 -16.28 -19.59 -5.61
C PRO A 71 -16.71 -18.10 -5.67
N LEU A 72 -16.48 -17.33 -4.63
CA LEU A 72 -16.83 -15.91 -4.54
C LEU A 72 -15.90 -15.04 -5.40
N PHE A 73 -14.65 -15.45 -5.61
CA PHE A 73 -13.64 -14.69 -6.34
C PHE A 73 -14.11 -14.27 -7.74
N ALA A 74 -14.59 -15.23 -8.54
CA ALA A 74 -15.07 -14.94 -9.88
C ALA A 74 -16.27 -13.99 -9.88
N GLN A 75 -17.19 -14.17 -8.92
CA GLN A 75 -18.37 -13.31 -8.77
C GLN A 75 -17.97 -11.87 -8.37
N ASP A 76 -16.97 -11.73 -7.52
CA ASP A 76 -16.46 -10.41 -7.12
C ASP A 76 -15.83 -9.70 -8.31
N LEU A 77 -14.96 -10.36 -9.08
CA LEU A 77 -14.35 -9.75 -10.26
C LEU A 77 -15.41 -9.35 -11.31
N GLU A 78 -16.40 -10.19 -11.59
CA GLU A 78 -17.49 -9.87 -12.52
C GLU A 78 -18.32 -8.66 -12.08
N ALA A 79 -18.50 -8.45 -10.78
CA ALA A 79 -19.25 -7.32 -10.27
C ALA A 79 -18.43 -6.02 -10.20
N ILE A 80 -17.14 -6.12 -9.84
CA ILE A 80 -16.30 -4.99 -9.45
C ILE A 80 -15.47 -4.44 -10.62
N VAL A 81 -14.84 -5.29 -11.44
CA VAL A 81 -13.99 -4.85 -12.55
C VAL A 81 -14.70 -3.89 -13.51
N PRO A 82 -15.99 -4.11 -13.89
CA PRO A 82 -16.73 -3.18 -14.74
C PRO A 82 -16.93 -1.78 -14.12
N GLN A 83 -16.79 -1.64 -12.80
CA GLN A 83 -16.91 -0.35 -12.10
C GLN A 83 -15.61 0.47 -12.12
N ARG A 84 -14.52 -0.10 -12.64
CA ARG A 84 -13.21 0.56 -12.81
C ARG A 84 -12.61 1.08 -11.50
N PRO A 85 -12.43 0.23 -10.47
CA PRO A 85 -11.61 0.62 -9.33
C PRO A 85 -10.17 0.88 -9.81
N ASP A 86 -9.39 1.63 -9.05
CA ASP A 86 -7.99 1.84 -9.37
C ASP A 86 -7.18 0.55 -9.21
N TYR A 87 -7.51 -0.27 -8.18
CA TYR A 87 -6.84 -1.55 -7.89
C TYR A 87 -7.80 -2.63 -7.41
N ILE A 88 -7.45 -3.87 -7.73
CA ILE A 88 -7.94 -5.07 -7.04
C ILE A 88 -6.85 -5.50 -6.03
N MET A 89 -7.22 -5.73 -4.79
CA MET A 89 -6.36 -6.37 -3.79
C MET A 89 -6.69 -7.85 -3.71
N LEU A 90 -5.69 -8.68 -4.01
CA LEU A 90 -5.79 -10.14 -4.02
C LEU A 90 -5.29 -10.68 -2.68
N PRO A 91 -6.20 -11.20 -1.80
CA PRO A 91 -5.81 -11.78 -0.52
C PRO A 91 -5.15 -13.14 -0.69
N LYS A 92 -4.49 -13.61 0.37
CA LYS A 92 -3.88 -14.94 0.49
C LYS A 92 -3.00 -15.32 -0.70
N THR A 93 -2.30 -14.29 -1.26
CA THR A 93 -1.45 -14.48 -2.43
C THR A 93 -0.17 -15.20 -2.02
N ALA A 94 -0.05 -16.46 -2.43
CA ALA A 94 1.08 -17.31 -2.05
C ALA A 94 1.96 -17.75 -3.24
N SER A 95 1.55 -17.49 -4.48
CA SER A 95 2.30 -17.94 -5.66
C SER A 95 2.14 -17.02 -6.88
N ARG A 96 3.11 -17.12 -7.78
CA ARG A 96 3.05 -16.52 -9.12
C ARG A 96 1.80 -16.93 -9.89
N GLN A 97 1.40 -18.20 -9.79
CA GLN A 97 0.26 -18.75 -10.52
C GLN A 97 -1.05 -18.08 -10.10
N THR A 98 -1.22 -17.82 -8.81
CA THR A 98 -2.39 -17.11 -8.28
C THR A 98 -2.51 -15.72 -8.91
N VAL A 99 -1.40 -14.99 -8.98
CA VAL A 99 -1.34 -13.65 -9.63
C VAL A 99 -1.66 -13.72 -11.10
N CYS A 100 -1.04 -14.66 -11.84
CA CYS A 100 -1.27 -14.82 -13.28
C CYS A 100 -2.73 -15.19 -13.60
N GLY A 101 -3.36 -16.04 -12.77
CA GLY A 101 -4.76 -16.39 -12.89
C GLY A 101 -5.69 -15.18 -12.68
N CYS A 102 -5.42 -14.39 -11.65
CA CYS A 102 -6.15 -13.15 -11.37
C CYS A 102 -5.99 -12.13 -12.52
N ASP A 103 -4.76 -11.90 -12.99
CA ASP A 103 -4.48 -11.00 -14.12
C ASP A 103 -5.25 -11.42 -15.38
N ALA A 104 -5.23 -12.71 -15.72
CA ALA A 104 -5.97 -13.23 -16.87
C ALA A 104 -7.49 -13.00 -16.74
N ALA A 105 -8.06 -13.25 -15.55
CA ALA A 105 -9.48 -13.04 -15.27
C ALA A 105 -9.89 -11.56 -15.37
N ILE A 106 -9.11 -10.66 -14.78
CA ILE A 106 -9.34 -9.21 -14.88
C ILE A 106 -9.25 -8.77 -16.34
N GLY A 107 -8.20 -9.19 -17.06
CA GLY A 107 -7.98 -8.82 -18.46
C GLY A 107 -9.10 -9.29 -19.40
N GLU A 108 -9.74 -10.44 -19.13
CA GLU A 108 -10.91 -10.92 -19.87
C GLU A 108 -12.12 -10.01 -19.65
N ILE A 109 -12.37 -9.60 -18.39
CA ILE A 109 -13.49 -8.71 -18.07
C ILE A 109 -13.23 -7.32 -18.65
N GLU A 110 -12.01 -6.78 -18.55
CA GLU A 110 -11.63 -5.49 -19.15
C GLU A 110 -11.94 -5.47 -20.64
N ARG A 111 -11.52 -6.50 -21.38
CA ARG A 111 -11.80 -6.62 -22.83
C ARG A 111 -13.30 -6.66 -23.13
N ARG A 112 -14.08 -7.44 -22.38
CA ARG A 112 -15.53 -7.50 -22.55
C ARG A 112 -16.22 -6.18 -22.27
N CYS A 113 -15.66 -5.37 -21.37
CA CYS A 113 -16.18 -4.05 -21.01
C CYS A 113 -15.61 -2.91 -21.87
N GLY A 114 -14.83 -3.21 -22.91
CA GLY A 114 -14.20 -2.19 -23.77
C GLY A 114 -13.14 -1.35 -23.05
N MET A 115 -12.50 -1.90 -22.03
CA MET A 115 -11.36 -1.29 -21.36
C MET A 115 -10.05 -1.81 -21.95
N GLU A 116 -9.02 -0.98 -21.92
CA GLU A 116 -7.67 -1.41 -22.28
C GLU A 116 -7.17 -2.41 -21.21
N PRO A 117 -6.69 -3.61 -21.59
CA PRO A 117 -6.14 -4.57 -20.63
C PRO A 117 -4.98 -3.98 -19.84
N GLY A 118 -5.00 -4.17 -18.52
CA GLY A 118 -3.99 -3.61 -17.62
C GLY A 118 -4.36 -2.24 -17.03
N THR A 119 -5.55 -1.73 -17.31
CA THR A 119 -6.06 -0.49 -16.72
C THR A 119 -6.16 -0.57 -15.20
N ILE A 120 -6.71 -1.68 -14.67
CA ILE A 120 -6.86 -1.89 -13.24
C ILE A 120 -5.59 -2.52 -12.69
N GLY A 121 -4.97 -1.87 -11.69
CA GLY A 121 -3.79 -2.41 -11.02
C GLY A 121 -4.11 -3.58 -10.09
N LEU A 122 -3.07 -4.32 -9.68
CA LEU A 122 -3.15 -5.40 -8.70
C LEU A 122 -2.26 -5.12 -7.51
N ILE A 123 -2.79 -5.31 -6.31
CA ILE A 123 -2.05 -5.33 -5.05
C ILE A 123 -2.08 -6.75 -4.52
N ALA A 124 -0.91 -7.36 -4.33
CA ALA A 124 -0.81 -8.72 -3.78
C ALA A 124 -0.69 -8.64 -2.25
N LEU A 125 -1.72 -9.13 -1.54
CA LEU A 125 -1.72 -9.23 -0.08
C LEU A 125 -1.03 -10.53 0.34
N ILE A 126 0.11 -10.37 1.00
CA ILE A 126 0.98 -11.46 1.47
C ILE A 126 0.72 -11.68 2.96
N GLU A 127 0.14 -12.82 3.27
CA GLU A 127 -0.36 -13.12 4.62
C GLU A 127 -0.21 -14.61 4.98
N THR A 128 0.71 -15.30 4.29
CA THR A 128 1.13 -16.66 4.58
C THR A 128 2.64 -16.79 4.53
N ALA A 129 3.22 -17.73 5.25
CA ALA A 129 4.65 -18.03 5.24
C ALA A 129 5.15 -18.32 3.80
N LEU A 130 4.37 -19.12 3.03
CA LEU A 130 4.70 -19.41 1.63
C LEU A 130 4.69 -18.15 0.76
N GLY A 131 3.72 -17.24 0.98
CA GLY A 131 3.68 -15.96 0.27
C GLY A 131 4.87 -15.07 0.59
N VAL A 132 5.32 -15.03 1.84
CA VAL A 132 6.53 -14.30 2.25
C VAL A 132 7.76 -14.84 1.52
N GLU A 133 7.95 -16.16 1.47
CA GLU A 133 9.08 -16.77 0.75
C GLU A 133 9.04 -16.49 -0.76
N ASN A 134 7.86 -16.49 -1.37
CA ASN A 134 7.65 -16.26 -2.79
C ASN A 134 7.49 -14.77 -3.16
N ALA A 135 7.71 -13.84 -2.25
CA ALA A 135 7.37 -12.42 -2.42
C ALA A 135 7.94 -11.80 -3.71
N PHE A 136 9.18 -12.11 -4.10
CA PHE A 136 9.77 -11.57 -5.33
C PHE A 136 9.14 -12.17 -6.60
N GLU A 137 8.84 -13.47 -6.61
CA GLU A 137 8.15 -14.11 -7.73
C GLU A 137 6.74 -13.57 -7.92
N ILE A 138 6.04 -13.29 -6.81
CA ILE A 138 4.73 -12.65 -6.79
C ILE A 138 4.82 -11.22 -7.32
N ALA A 139 5.77 -10.42 -6.82
CA ALA A 139 5.97 -9.03 -7.22
C ALA A 139 6.25 -8.88 -8.74
N THR A 140 6.89 -9.87 -9.35
CA THR A 140 7.28 -9.87 -10.77
C THR A 140 6.38 -10.76 -11.66
N ALA A 141 5.28 -11.27 -11.12
CA ALA A 141 4.42 -12.22 -11.81
C ALA A 141 3.66 -11.61 -13.00
N SER A 142 3.30 -10.34 -12.91
CA SER A 142 2.57 -9.59 -13.93
C SER A 142 2.93 -8.10 -13.86
N PRO A 143 2.96 -7.37 -14.98
CA PRO A 143 3.12 -5.92 -14.99
C PRO A 143 1.94 -5.19 -14.32
N ARG A 144 0.83 -5.88 -14.07
CA ARG A 144 -0.33 -5.37 -13.33
C ARG A 144 -0.05 -5.24 -11.82
N VAL A 145 0.89 -6.01 -11.26
CA VAL A 145 1.26 -5.91 -9.85
C VAL A 145 1.95 -4.57 -9.60
N ARG A 146 1.32 -3.73 -8.78
CA ARG A 146 1.80 -2.39 -8.45
C ARG A 146 2.32 -2.28 -7.04
N ALA A 147 1.93 -3.23 -6.17
CA ALA A 147 2.40 -3.26 -4.79
C ALA A 147 2.33 -4.66 -4.17
N LEU A 148 3.18 -4.88 -3.17
CA LEU A 148 2.99 -5.90 -2.16
C LEU A 148 2.36 -5.26 -0.90
N PHE A 149 1.56 -6.03 -0.19
CA PHE A 149 0.92 -5.61 1.04
C PHE A 149 1.09 -6.69 2.11
N LEU A 150 1.44 -6.33 3.34
CA LEU A 150 1.61 -7.29 4.44
C LEU A 150 0.32 -7.45 5.23
N GLY A 151 -0.23 -8.68 5.29
CA GLY A 151 -1.32 -9.07 6.17
C GLY A 151 -0.78 -9.80 7.41
N ALA A 152 -0.56 -9.07 8.50
CA ALA A 152 0.16 -9.63 9.65
C ALA A 152 -0.69 -10.54 10.56
N GLU A 153 -2.00 -10.34 10.60
CA GLU A 153 -2.88 -11.16 11.44
C GLU A 153 -2.95 -12.59 10.91
N ASP A 154 -3.27 -12.77 9.63
CA ASP A 154 -3.31 -14.08 8.99
C ASP A 154 -1.91 -14.72 8.94
N LEU A 155 -0.87 -13.92 8.66
CA LEU A 155 0.50 -14.42 8.70
C LEU A 155 0.88 -14.97 10.10
N SER A 156 0.50 -14.27 11.17
CA SER A 156 0.80 -14.74 12.53
C SER A 156 0.06 -16.01 12.87
N ALA A 157 -1.18 -16.15 12.38
CA ALA A 157 -1.95 -17.39 12.52
C ALA A 157 -1.28 -18.55 11.74
N ASP A 158 -0.83 -18.31 10.51
CA ASP A 158 -0.13 -19.30 9.68
C ASP A 158 1.23 -19.69 10.28
N LEU A 159 1.94 -18.75 10.92
CA LEU A 159 3.19 -18.99 11.65
C LEU A 159 2.99 -19.60 13.05
N HIS A 160 1.74 -19.76 13.50
CA HIS A 160 1.40 -20.23 14.85
C HIS A 160 2.02 -19.39 15.98
N CYS A 161 2.12 -18.07 15.78
CA CYS A 161 2.64 -17.15 16.77
C CYS A 161 1.60 -16.08 17.16
N SER A 162 1.81 -15.44 18.30
CA SER A 162 0.96 -14.35 18.76
C SER A 162 1.52 -13.00 18.30
N ARG A 163 0.62 -12.10 17.94
CA ARG A 163 0.99 -10.70 17.67
C ARG A 163 1.46 -10.02 18.95
N THR A 164 2.55 -9.30 18.85
CA THR A 164 3.10 -8.48 19.94
C THR A 164 3.14 -6.99 19.54
N LYS A 165 3.23 -6.11 20.53
CA LYS A 165 3.33 -4.67 20.28
C LYS A 165 4.67 -4.31 19.61
N GLU A 166 5.72 -5.04 19.92
CA GLU A 166 7.07 -4.89 19.37
C GLU A 166 7.18 -5.40 17.93
N SER A 167 6.21 -6.25 17.51
CA SER A 167 6.11 -6.78 16.13
C SER A 167 7.36 -7.54 15.65
N LEU A 168 8.12 -8.14 16.57
CA LEU A 168 9.34 -8.89 16.22
C LEU A 168 9.02 -10.18 15.46
N GLU A 169 7.87 -10.79 15.72
CA GLU A 169 7.39 -12.01 15.06
C GLU A 169 7.18 -11.85 13.56
N ILE A 170 6.94 -10.62 13.09
CA ILE A 170 6.77 -10.32 11.66
C ILE A 170 7.94 -9.54 11.04
N LEU A 171 9.02 -9.29 11.78
CA LEU A 171 10.13 -8.46 11.29
C LEU A 171 10.79 -9.05 10.04
N TYR A 172 10.95 -10.38 9.98
CA TYR A 172 11.46 -11.05 8.78
C TYR A 172 10.53 -10.81 7.57
N ALA A 173 9.24 -11.01 7.74
CA ALA A 173 8.26 -10.77 6.68
C ALA A 173 8.29 -9.31 6.21
N ARG A 174 8.31 -8.34 7.13
CA ARG A 174 8.45 -6.91 6.80
C ARG A 174 9.68 -6.66 5.91
N THR A 175 10.85 -7.09 6.34
CA THR A 175 12.11 -6.85 5.62
C THR A 175 12.16 -7.61 4.28
N ARG A 176 11.61 -8.82 4.23
CA ARG A 176 11.53 -9.65 3.03
C ARG A 176 10.65 -9.00 1.96
N LEU A 177 9.45 -8.53 2.35
CA LEU A 177 8.53 -7.86 1.42
C LEU A 177 9.11 -6.55 0.90
N VAL A 178 9.70 -5.73 1.77
CA VAL A 178 10.38 -4.49 1.38
C VAL A 178 11.46 -4.77 0.34
N THR A 179 12.33 -5.75 0.61
CA THR A 179 13.41 -6.11 -0.31
C THR A 179 12.86 -6.59 -1.66
N ALA A 180 11.83 -7.44 -1.65
CA ALA A 180 11.22 -7.98 -2.86
C ALA A 180 10.55 -6.89 -3.71
N ALA A 181 9.79 -6.00 -3.08
CA ALA A 181 9.09 -4.92 -3.77
C ALA A 181 10.06 -3.91 -4.39
N HIS A 182 11.08 -3.46 -3.65
CA HIS A 182 12.09 -2.56 -4.18
C HIS A 182 12.91 -3.21 -5.31
N ALA A 183 13.21 -4.51 -5.22
CA ALA A 183 13.87 -5.24 -6.31
C ALA A 183 12.99 -5.36 -7.57
N ALA A 184 11.67 -5.38 -7.41
CA ALA A 184 10.70 -5.38 -8.50
C ALA A 184 10.33 -3.97 -8.99
N GLY A 185 10.73 -2.90 -8.28
CA GLY A 185 10.40 -1.51 -8.62
C GLY A 185 8.93 -1.14 -8.37
N ILE A 186 8.29 -1.76 -7.36
CA ILE A 186 6.89 -1.53 -6.98
C ILE A 186 6.78 -1.05 -5.53
N ASP A 187 5.59 -0.54 -5.17
CA ASP A 187 5.29 -0.10 -3.80
C ASP A 187 5.18 -1.28 -2.81
N VAL A 188 5.30 -0.97 -1.52
CA VAL A 188 5.08 -1.94 -0.45
C VAL A 188 4.39 -1.29 0.75
N TYR A 189 3.31 -1.93 1.23
CA TYR A 189 2.47 -1.41 2.30
C TYR A 189 2.50 -2.31 3.52
N ASP A 190 2.65 -1.66 4.69
CA ASP A 190 2.67 -2.35 5.97
C ASP A 190 1.25 -2.61 6.49
N THR A 191 1.15 -3.59 7.35
CA THR A 191 -0.06 -4.05 8.03
C THR A 191 -0.72 -2.98 8.89
N PRO A 192 -2.04 -3.02 9.16
CA PRO A 192 -2.68 -2.16 10.14
C PRO A 192 -2.10 -2.33 11.55
N PHE A 193 -2.13 -1.26 12.34
CA PHE A 193 -1.96 -1.33 13.78
C PHE A 193 -3.32 -1.56 14.43
N THR A 194 -3.44 -2.58 15.28
CA THR A 194 -4.74 -3.10 15.73
C THR A 194 -5.34 -2.38 16.93
N ASP A 195 -4.50 -1.78 17.81
CA ASP A 195 -5.03 -1.01 18.95
C ASP A 195 -5.41 0.40 18.52
N VAL A 196 -6.71 0.61 18.27
CA VAL A 196 -7.25 1.88 17.78
C VAL A 196 -7.19 3.02 18.80
N ASN A 197 -6.84 2.75 20.05
CA ASN A 197 -6.76 3.72 21.13
C ASN A 197 -5.31 4.07 21.54
N ASP A 198 -4.31 3.43 20.96
CA ASP A 198 -2.89 3.66 21.24
C ASP A 198 -2.27 4.59 20.20
N ASP A 199 -2.43 5.90 20.40
CA ASP A 199 -1.93 6.93 19.48
C ASP A 199 -0.37 6.95 19.43
N GLU A 200 0.31 6.64 20.53
CA GLU A 200 1.78 6.55 20.57
C GLU A 200 2.27 5.29 19.84
N GLY A 201 1.55 4.18 20.01
CA GLY A 201 1.88 2.91 19.36
C GLY A 201 1.77 2.98 17.85
N ILE A 202 0.69 3.56 17.30
CA ILE A 202 0.56 3.72 15.85
C ILE A 202 1.66 4.62 15.28
N GLU A 203 2.06 5.69 15.99
CA GLU A 203 3.13 6.56 15.53
C GLU A 203 4.48 5.84 15.53
N ALA A 204 4.80 5.08 16.59
CA ALA A 204 6.03 4.30 16.70
C ALA A 204 6.11 3.21 15.61
N ASP A 205 5.02 2.45 15.40
CA ASP A 205 4.95 1.39 14.38
C ASP A 205 5.02 1.97 12.96
N SER A 206 4.41 3.13 12.70
CA SER A 206 4.50 3.82 11.41
C SER A 206 5.92 4.32 11.12
N ARG A 207 6.63 4.86 12.12
CA ARG A 207 8.03 5.25 11.98
C ARG A 207 8.94 4.05 11.73
N LEU A 208 8.70 2.93 12.43
CA LEU A 208 9.41 1.68 12.19
C LEU A 208 9.20 1.20 10.75
N ALA A 209 7.95 1.12 10.29
CA ALA A 209 7.63 0.71 8.92
C ALA A 209 8.34 1.59 7.88
N ARG A 210 8.25 2.93 8.02
CA ARG A 210 8.98 3.87 7.14
C ARG A 210 10.49 3.62 7.17
N SER A 211 11.07 3.40 8.36
CA SER A 211 12.52 3.17 8.51
C SER A 211 12.99 1.88 7.84
N LEU A 212 12.13 0.86 7.76
CA LEU A 212 12.38 -0.39 7.05
C LEU A 212 12.26 -0.24 5.53
N GLY A 213 11.62 0.83 5.04
CA GLY A 213 11.48 1.10 3.61
C GLY A 213 10.09 0.84 3.04
N PHE A 214 9.06 0.69 3.87
CA PHE A 214 7.67 0.69 3.39
C PHE A 214 7.31 2.05 2.77
N THR A 215 6.46 2.03 1.75
CA THR A 215 5.97 3.24 1.06
C THR A 215 4.70 3.80 1.67
N GLY A 216 4.00 3.02 2.49
CA GLY A 216 2.80 3.41 3.21
C GLY A 216 2.35 2.31 4.19
N LYS A 217 1.24 2.58 4.87
CA LYS A 217 0.68 1.71 5.89
C LYS A 217 -0.84 1.69 5.85
N ALA A 218 -1.42 0.53 6.14
CA ALA A 218 -2.85 0.38 6.27
C ALA A 218 -3.38 0.88 7.62
N SER A 219 -4.66 1.20 7.62
CA SER A 219 -5.43 1.52 8.81
C SER A 219 -6.81 0.87 8.79
N ILE A 220 -7.26 0.42 9.96
CA ILE A 220 -8.64 -0.03 10.23
C ILE A 220 -9.45 1.05 10.96
N SER A 221 -8.85 2.21 11.23
CA SER A 221 -9.51 3.31 11.93
C SER A 221 -9.17 4.67 11.32
N PRO A 222 -10.14 5.54 11.06
CA PRO A 222 -9.87 6.91 10.62
C PRO A 222 -8.97 7.71 11.58
N ARG A 223 -8.96 7.38 12.89
CA ARG A 223 -8.12 8.05 13.90
C ARG A 223 -6.62 7.94 13.62
N HIS A 224 -6.19 6.86 12.98
CA HIS A 224 -4.78 6.61 12.71
C HIS A 224 -4.24 7.35 11.48
N LEU A 225 -5.13 7.83 10.59
CA LEU A 225 -4.73 8.36 9.28
C LEU A 225 -3.81 9.57 9.38
N GLU A 226 -4.08 10.49 10.31
CA GLU A 226 -3.23 11.66 10.49
C GLU A 226 -1.80 11.28 10.91
N ALA A 227 -1.67 10.36 11.88
CA ALA A 227 -0.38 9.88 12.35
C ALA A 227 0.39 9.15 11.23
N ILE A 228 -0.28 8.29 10.46
CA ILE A 228 0.31 7.60 9.32
C ILE A 228 0.76 8.59 8.26
N ASN A 229 -0.13 9.49 7.81
CA ASN A 229 0.19 10.49 6.80
C ASN A 229 1.37 11.36 7.23
N ARG A 230 1.40 11.79 8.49
CA ARG A 230 2.52 12.53 9.08
C ARG A 230 3.81 11.71 9.04
N CYS A 231 3.79 10.46 9.53
CA CYS A 231 4.99 9.62 9.57
C CYS A 231 5.57 9.31 8.19
N PHE A 232 4.74 9.11 7.17
CA PHE A 232 5.19 8.79 5.80
C PHE A 232 5.46 10.02 4.93
N SER A 233 5.14 11.23 5.39
CA SER A 233 5.49 12.47 4.70
C SER A 233 6.91 12.92 5.07
N PRO A 234 7.68 13.47 4.12
CA PRO A 234 8.93 14.15 4.45
C PRO A 234 8.68 15.36 5.35
N SER A 235 9.52 15.55 6.35
CA SER A 235 9.51 16.76 7.16
C SER A 235 10.16 17.93 6.41
N GLN A 236 9.86 19.17 6.86
CA GLN A 236 10.53 20.36 6.33
C GLN A 236 12.05 20.25 6.47
N ALA A 237 12.54 19.77 7.63
CA ALA A 237 13.96 19.57 7.87
C ALA A 237 14.62 18.55 6.91
N GLU A 238 13.94 17.43 6.61
CA GLU A 238 14.40 16.45 5.62
C GLU A 238 14.45 17.05 4.23
N THR A 239 13.44 17.84 3.87
CA THR A 239 13.34 18.51 2.56
C THR A 239 14.44 19.56 2.38
N ASP A 240 14.69 20.37 3.40
CA ASP A 240 15.77 21.39 3.37
C ASP A 240 17.15 20.73 3.31
N TYR A 241 17.37 19.69 4.10
CA TYR A 241 18.61 18.91 4.01
C TYR A 241 18.81 18.27 2.64
N ALA A 242 17.75 17.75 2.03
CA ALA A 242 17.80 17.17 0.68
C ALA A 242 18.22 18.23 -0.36
N ARG A 243 17.72 19.48 -0.27
CA ARG A 243 18.15 20.58 -1.14
C ARG A 243 19.63 20.91 -0.97
N GLU A 244 20.10 20.98 0.30
CA GLU A 244 21.51 21.24 0.59
C GLU A 244 22.42 20.13 0.02
N VAL A 245 22.00 18.86 0.16
CA VAL A 245 22.73 17.71 -0.40
C VAL A 245 22.86 17.84 -1.92
N LEU A 246 21.78 18.15 -2.63
CA LEU A 246 21.84 18.27 -4.08
C LEU A 246 22.68 19.47 -4.52
N ALA A 247 22.60 20.60 -3.84
CA ALA A 247 23.45 21.77 -4.10
C ALA A 247 24.94 21.43 -3.90
N ALA A 248 25.30 20.78 -2.80
CA ALA A 248 26.68 20.39 -2.50
C ALA A 248 27.25 19.40 -3.55
N ILE A 249 26.44 18.44 -4.02
CA ILE A 249 26.86 17.52 -5.09
C ILE A 249 27.07 18.25 -6.42
N GLU A 250 26.20 19.22 -6.75
CA GLU A 250 26.33 19.99 -7.99
C GLU A 250 27.62 20.82 -7.98
N ASP A 251 27.93 21.46 -6.86
CA ASP A 251 29.17 22.22 -6.69
C ASP A 251 30.41 21.30 -6.72
N ALA A 252 30.34 20.11 -6.12
CA ALA A 252 31.41 19.12 -6.18
C ALA A 252 31.70 18.66 -7.63
N LYS A 253 30.64 18.42 -8.40
CA LYS A 253 30.76 18.05 -9.84
C LYS A 253 31.46 19.14 -10.65
N ARG A 254 31.10 20.41 -10.43
CA ARG A 254 31.76 21.55 -11.10
C ARG A 254 33.25 21.62 -10.78
N CYS A 255 33.66 21.16 -9.59
CA CYS A 255 35.05 21.07 -9.16
C CYS A 255 35.71 19.73 -9.52
N GLY A 256 35.08 18.85 -10.31
CA GLY A 256 35.61 17.55 -10.71
C GLY A 256 35.70 16.53 -9.56
N LYS A 257 34.93 16.70 -8.49
CA LYS A 257 34.89 15.79 -7.33
C LYS A 257 33.66 14.90 -7.35
N GLY A 258 33.82 13.59 -7.03
CA GLY A 258 32.72 12.62 -6.95
C GLY A 258 32.02 12.56 -5.58
N ALA A 259 32.62 13.13 -4.53
CA ALA A 259 32.08 13.19 -3.18
C ALA A 259 32.47 14.52 -2.50
N VAL A 260 31.67 14.95 -1.53
CA VAL A 260 31.88 16.19 -0.77
C VAL A 260 31.46 16.00 0.68
N ALA A 261 32.04 16.76 1.60
CA ALA A 261 31.62 16.80 2.99
C ALA A 261 30.53 17.87 3.18
N LEU A 262 29.40 17.46 3.76
CA LEU A 262 28.31 18.36 4.18
C LEU A 262 27.97 18.08 5.64
N ARG A 263 27.99 19.10 6.52
CA ARG A 263 27.71 18.95 7.95
C ARG A 263 28.51 17.82 8.62
N GLY A 264 29.78 17.62 8.21
CA GLY A 264 30.65 16.57 8.76
C GLY A 264 30.36 15.14 8.22
N LYS A 265 29.43 14.97 7.30
CA LYS A 265 29.14 13.68 6.66
C LYS A 265 29.61 13.69 5.20
N MET A 266 30.13 12.56 4.74
CA MET A 266 30.46 12.38 3.32
C MET A 266 29.16 12.21 2.51
N ILE A 267 29.02 13.00 1.47
CA ILE A 267 27.87 12.97 0.54
C ILE A 267 28.37 12.42 -0.79
N ASP A 268 27.73 11.36 -1.24
CA ASP A 268 28.02 10.62 -2.47
C ASP A 268 26.75 10.39 -3.32
N ALA A 269 26.86 9.61 -4.39
CA ALA A 269 25.75 9.36 -5.30
C ALA A 269 24.52 8.67 -4.64
N PRO A 270 24.65 7.67 -3.75
CA PRO A 270 23.52 7.09 -3.00
C PRO A 270 22.78 8.11 -2.14
N ILE A 271 23.50 9.01 -1.47
CA ILE A 271 22.87 10.05 -0.63
C ILE A 271 22.14 11.08 -1.52
N ALA A 272 22.73 11.45 -2.66
CA ALA A 272 22.07 12.31 -3.64
C ALA A 272 20.81 11.66 -4.23
N ALA A 273 20.82 10.36 -4.47
CA ALA A 273 19.62 9.62 -4.95
C ALA A 273 18.49 9.68 -3.91
N ARG A 274 18.77 9.45 -2.64
CA ARG A 274 17.78 9.57 -1.55
C ARG A 274 17.26 11.00 -1.43
N ALA A 275 18.12 12.01 -1.54
CA ALA A 275 17.69 13.41 -1.51
C ALA A 275 16.71 13.74 -2.63
N ARG A 276 16.91 13.23 -3.86
CA ARG A 276 15.94 13.39 -4.95
C ARG A 276 14.61 12.73 -4.65
N GLN A 277 14.63 11.51 -4.10
CA GLN A 277 13.39 10.81 -3.71
C GLN A 277 12.61 11.60 -2.64
N THR A 278 13.30 12.15 -1.63
CA THR A 278 12.67 12.97 -0.60
C THR A 278 12.00 14.21 -1.22
N LEU A 279 12.68 14.91 -2.15
CA LEU A 279 12.11 16.09 -2.79
C LEU A 279 10.94 15.73 -3.71
N ALA A 280 11.05 14.65 -4.49
CA ALA A 280 9.96 14.19 -5.34
C ALA A 280 8.71 13.85 -4.52
N ALA A 281 8.87 13.14 -3.39
CA ALA A 281 7.76 12.84 -2.48
C ALA A 281 7.13 14.11 -1.89
N ALA A 282 7.96 15.10 -1.50
CA ALA A 282 7.46 16.37 -0.99
C ALA A 282 6.67 17.15 -2.05
N GLU A 283 7.17 17.21 -3.28
CA GLU A 283 6.51 17.88 -4.41
C GLU A 283 5.16 17.23 -4.74
N GLU A 284 5.09 15.89 -4.77
CA GLU A 284 3.85 15.14 -5.01
C GLU A 284 2.80 15.45 -3.94
N ILE A 285 3.18 15.42 -2.64
CA ILE A 285 2.27 15.74 -1.54
C ILE A 285 1.74 17.18 -1.64
N LEU A 286 2.61 18.15 -1.94
CA LEU A 286 2.21 19.55 -2.08
C LEU A 286 1.32 19.78 -3.30
N ALA A 287 1.59 19.12 -4.42
CA ALA A 287 0.77 19.19 -5.63
C ALA A 287 -0.65 18.65 -5.40
N GLU A 288 -0.79 17.66 -4.53
CA GLU A 288 -2.08 17.10 -4.12
C GLU A 288 -2.76 17.91 -3.01
N GLY A 289 -2.22 19.07 -2.61
CA GLY A 289 -2.77 19.93 -1.56
C GLY A 289 -2.55 19.39 -0.14
N GLY A 290 -1.59 18.48 0.04
CA GLY A 290 -1.13 18.03 1.34
C GLY A 290 -0.17 19.03 2.00
N THR A 291 0.16 18.80 3.26
CA THR A 291 1.16 19.59 4.01
C THR A 291 2.37 18.73 4.36
N LEU A 292 3.57 19.32 4.31
CA LEU A 292 4.78 18.73 4.90
C LEU A 292 4.72 18.85 6.43
N GLN A 293 5.50 18.02 7.14
CA GLN A 293 5.63 18.09 8.60
C GLN A 293 6.38 19.35 9.05
#